data_980e802839acc1298532cc1a7be0ddc2
#
_entry.id   980e802839acc1298532cc1a7be0ddc2
#
_cell.length_a   1.000
_cell.length_b   1.000
_cell.length_c   1.000
_cell.angle_alpha   90.00
_cell.angle_beta   90.00
_cell.angle_gamma   90.00
#
_symmetry.space_group_name_H-M   'P 1'
#
loop_
_entity.id
_entity.type
_entity.pdbx_description
1 polymer ?
#
loop_
_entity_poly.entity_id
_entity_poly.type
_entity_poly.pdbx_seq_one_letter_code
_entity_poly.pdbx_strand_id
1 'polypeptide(L)'
;MPWDPLRDLRVLQERLERMSAHHTDSWTPAIDVYETDDRYVVAAELPGLARENIELALEDSRLTIRGQRIDRTATSGNVVHFHQVERGHGAFARTFEFASKIDTEAVSADLAEGVLTITLPKAAPAPARKIEVR
;
A
#
# COMPACT_ATOMS: atom_id res chain seq x y z
N MET A 1 -11.69 -15.05 18.72
CA MET A 1 -12.05 -14.70 17.34
C MET A 1 -12.72 -15.87 16.66
N PRO A 2 -13.85 -15.64 16.02
CA PRO A 2 -14.44 -16.71 15.21
C PRO A 2 -13.49 -17.07 14.06
N TRP A 3 -13.36 -18.35 13.83
CA TRP A 3 -12.56 -18.87 12.72
C TRP A 3 -13.26 -18.56 11.40
N ASP A 4 -12.51 -17.98 10.47
CA ASP A 4 -13.00 -17.63 9.15
C ASP A 4 -12.19 -18.41 8.10
N PRO A 5 -12.75 -19.47 7.51
CA PRO A 5 -12.03 -20.28 6.54
C PRO A 5 -11.68 -19.53 5.26
N LEU A 6 -12.50 -18.54 4.88
CA LEU A 6 -12.21 -17.73 3.70
C LEU A 6 -11.00 -16.84 3.91
N ARG A 7 -10.87 -16.32 5.13
CA ARG A 7 -9.72 -15.50 5.51
C ARG A 7 -8.45 -16.33 5.52
N ASP A 8 -8.51 -17.53 6.09
CA ASP A 8 -7.37 -18.43 6.15
C ASP A 8 -6.94 -18.88 4.76
N LEU A 9 -7.91 -19.15 3.89
CA LEU A 9 -7.63 -19.48 2.49
C LEU A 9 -6.96 -18.33 1.76
N ARG A 10 -7.41 -17.11 2.02
CA ARG A 10 -6.83 -15.92 1.41
C ARG A 10 -5.39 -15.70 1.86
N VAL A 11 -5.12 -15.87 3.17
CA VAL A 11 -3.75 -15.77 3.70
C VAL A 11 -2.84 -16.82 3.08
N LEU A 12 -3.33 -18.06 2.95
CA LEU A 12 -2.57 -19.12 2.31
C LEU A 12 -2.30 -18.80 0.84
N GLN A 13 -3.30 -18.29 0.13
CA GLN A 13 -3.15 -17.90 -1.26
C GLN A 13 -2.11 -16.80 -1.43
N GLU A 14 -2.13 -15.79 -0.54
CA GLU A 14 -1.12 -14.74 -0.54
C GLU A 14 0.28 -15.29 -0.31
N ARG A 15 0.43 -16.25 0.59
CA ARG A 15 1.72 -16.90 0.84
C ARG A 15 2.21 -17.66 -0.38
N LEU A 16 1.31 -18.38 -1.05
CA LEU A 16 1.65 -19.11 -2.28
C LEU A 16 2.06 -18.15 -3.38
N GLU A 17 1.38 -17.01 -3.51
CA GLU A 17 1.74 -15.99 -4.48
C GLU A 17 3.12 -15.41 -4.19
N ARG A 18 3.46 -15.17 -2.91
CA ARG A 18 4.78 -14.69 -2.53
C ARG A 18 5.87 -15.72 -2.84
N MET A 19 5.59 -17.00 -2.63
CA MET A 19 6.54 -18.05 -2.93
C MET A 19 6.77 -18.21 -4.44
N SER A 20 5.71 -18.12 -5.23
CA SER A 20 5.83 -18.16 -6.69
C SER A 20 6.41 -16.86 -7.25
N ALA A 21 6.24 -15.75 -6.54
CA ALA A 21 6.79 -14.45 -6.92
C ALA A 21 8.32 -14.39 -6.83
N HIS A 22 8.97 -15.38 -6.24
CA HIS A 22 10.42 -15.46 -6.18
C HIS A 22 11.07 -15.42 -7.57
N HIS A 23 10.31 -15.83 -8.58
CA HIS A 23 10.79 -15.89 -9.96
C HIS A 23 10.12 -14.85 -10.85
N THR A 24 9.29 -13.99 -10.29
CA THR A 24 8.62 -12.92 -11.02
C THR A 24 9.28 -11.59 -10.72
N ASP A 25 8.97 -10.57 -11.51
CA ASP A 25 9.49 -9.22 -11.32
C ASP A 25 8.69 -8.46 -10.26
N SER A 26 8.05 -9.16 -9.34
CA SER A 26 7.28 -8.52 -8.27
C SER A 26 8.16 -8.19 -7.07
N TRP A 27 7.78 -7.14 -6.38
CA TRP A 27 8.50 -6.62 -5.22
C TRP A 27 7.49 -6.19 -4.16
N THR A 28 7.82 -6.43 -2.89
CA THR A 28 6.95 -6.06 -1.77
C THR A 28 7.67 -5.05 -0.89
N PRO A 29 7.24 -3.79 -0.89
CA PRO A 29 7.84 -2.77 -0.02
C PRO A 29 7.44 -2.97 1.43
N ALA A 30 8.28 -2.49 2.35
CA ALA A 30 7.95 -2.41 3.76
C ALA A 30 6.99 -1.25 3.98
N ILE A 31 5.87 -1.51 4.63
CA ILE A 31 4.83 -0.52 4.86
C ILE A 31 4.38 -0.57 6.31
N ASP A 32 4.37 0.58 6.96
CA ASP A 32 3.85 0.74 8.31
C ASP A 32 2.55 1.52 8.24
N VAL A 33 1.59 1.14 9.08
CA VAL A 33 0.32 1.83 9.20
C VAL A 33 0.11 2.22 10.65
N TYR A 34 -0.13 3.51 10.89
CA TYR A 34 -0.40 4.05 12.21
C TYR A 34 -1.81 4.61 12.26
N GLU A 35 -2.44 4.52 13.41
CA GLU A 35 -3.75 5.10 13.64
C GLU A 35 -3.71 6.01 14.85
N THR A 36 -4.28 7.20 14.72
CA THR A 36 -4.53 8.11 15.82
C THR A 36 -6.05 8.30 15.96
N ASP A 37 -6.48 9.13 16.91
CA ASP A 37 -7.91 9.39 17.09
C ASP A 37 -8.54 10.04 15.86
N ASP A 38 -7.76 10.83 15.09
CA ASP A 38 -8.29 11.63 13.99
C ASP A 38 -7.79 11.24 12.62
N ARG A 39 -6.82 10.32 12.50
CA ARG A 39 -6.24 9.98 11.18
C ARG A 39 -5.53 8.65 11.16
N TYR A 40 -5.32 8.15 9.94
CA TYR A 40 -4.38 7.07 9.66
C TYR A 40 -3.16 7.65 8.93
N VAL A 41 -2.01 7.08 9.18
CA VAL A 41 -0.78 7.43 8.47
C VAL A 41 -0.16 6.15 7.91
N VAL A 42 0.07 6.13 6.62
CA VAL A 42 0.72 5.01 5.93
C VAL A 42 2.10 5.47 5.49
N ALA A 43 3.13 4.75 5.91
CA ALA A 43 4.50 5.04 5.53
C ALA A 43 5.06 3.85 4.76
N ALA A 44 5.39 4.06 3.48
CA ALA A 44 5.91 3.03 2.61
C ALA A 44 7.35 3.35 2.21
N GLU A 45 8.24 2.39 2.38
CA GLU A 45 9.61 2.54 1.92
C GLU A 45 9.70 2.16 0.44
N LEU A 46 9.90 3.17 -0.40
CA LEU A 46 9.94 3.02 -1.86
C LEU A 46 11.24 3.62 -2.42
N PRO A 47 12.40 3.10 -2.00
CA PRO A 47 13.67 3.68 -2.44
C PRO A 47 13.85 3.48 -3.95
N GLY A 48 14.27 4.53 -4.60
CA GLY A 48 14.52 4.49 -6.05
C GLY A 48 13.30 4.71 -6.93
N LEU A 49 12.10 4.88 -6.35
CA LEU A 49 10.92 5.19 -7.13
C LEU A 49 10.75 6.70 -7.27
N ALA A 50 10.39 7.13 -8.47
CA ALA A 50 9.96 8.49 -8.73
C ALA A 50 8.43 8.58 -8.55
N ARG A 51 7.92 9.79 -8.38
CA ARG A 51 6.47 10.02 -8.24
C ARG A 51 5.68 9.44 -9.40
N GLU A 52 6.23 9.53 -10.60
CA GLU A 52 5.59 9.07 -11.82
C GLU A 52 5.40 7.55 -11.84
N ASN A 53 6.14 6.84 -11.01
CA ASN A 53 6.07 5.39 -10.92
C ASN A 53 5.11 4.90 -9.81
N ILE A 54 4.46 5.84 -9.11
CA ILE A 54 3.58 5.52 -7.99
C ILE A 54 2.17 5.98 -8.31
N GLU A 55 1.21 5.10 -8.11
CA GLU A 55 -0.20 5.38 -8.29
C GLU A 55 -0.95 5.08 -7.00
N LEU A 56 -1.76 6.03 -6.56
CA LEU A 56 -2.59 5.91 -5.36
C LEU A 56 -4.05 6.00 -5.77
N ALA A 57 -4.84 5.08 -5.27
CA ALA A 57 -6.28 5.09 -5.46
C ALA A 57 -6.97 4.95 -4.11
N LEU A 58 -7.93 5.80 -3.84
CA LEU A 58 -8.72 5.74 -2.62
C LEU A 58 -10.19 5.66 -3.00
N GLU A 59 -10.82 4.59 -2.57
CA GLU A 59 -12.24 4.35 -2.79
C GLU A 59 -12.88 4.04 -1.44
N ASP A 60 -13.74 4.93 -0.97
CA ASP A 60 -14.33 4.86 0.38
C ASP A 60 -13.23 4.78 1.44
N SER A 61 -13.09 3.64 2.10
CA SER A 61 -12.06 3.43 3.12
C SER A 61 -11.00 2.44 2.66
N ARG A 62 -10.85 2.28 1.34
CA ARG A 62 -9.86 1.36 0.75
C ARG A 62 -8.80 2.15 0.02
N LEU A 63 -7.57 2.02 0.47
CA LEU A 63 -6.41 2.64 -0.17
C LEU A 63 -5.63 1.57 -0.93
N THR A 64 -5.37 1.82 -2.20
CA THR A 64 -4.52 0.97 -3.01
C THR A 64 -3.28 1.75 -3.42
N ILE A 65 -2.12 1.18 -3.16
CA ILE A 65 -0.83 1.73 -3.55
C ILE A 65 -0.25 0.81 -4.61
N ARG A 66 0.01 1.35 -5.79
CA ARG A 66 0.65 0.63 -6.88
C ARG A 66 1.90 1.35 -7.31
N GLY A 67 2.88 0.60 -7.73
CA GLY A 67 4.09 1.20 -8.24
C GLY A 67 4.92 0.21 -9.02
N GLN A 68 5.91 0.76 -9.71
CA GLN A 68 6.84 -0.04 -10.46
C GLN A 68 8.25 0.47 -10.21
N ARG A 69 9.10 -0.42 -9.74
CA ARG A 69 10.50 -0.13 -9.55
C ARG A 69 11.26 -0.60 -10.79
N ILE A 70 11.86 0.35 -11.50
CA ILE A 70 12.59 0.05 -12.71
C ILE A 70 14.01 -0.36 -12.35
N ASP A 71 14.46 -1.50 -12.88
CA ASP A 71 15.84 -1.92 -12.76
C ASP A 71 16.67 -1.17 -13.80
N ARG A 72 17.42 -0.18 -13.33
CA ARG A 72 18.24 0.66 -14.21
C ARG A 72 19.35 -0.13 -14.89
N THR A 73 19.82 -1.22 -14.28
CA THR A 73 20.85 -2.04 -14.90
C THR A 73 20.30 -2.80 -16.10
N ALA A 74 19.06 -3.26 -16.02
CA ALA A 74 18.39 -3.92 -17.15
C ALA A 74 18.15 -2.96 -18.31
N THR A 75 17.85 -1.69 -18.02
CA THR A 75 17.58 -0.69 -19.07
C THR A 75 18.85 -0.12 -19.69
N SER A 76 20.00 -0.25 -19.05
CA SER A 76 21.26 0.28 -19.58
C SER A 76 21.77 -0.46 -20.80
N GLY A 77 21.31 -1.71 -21.01
CA GLY A 77 21.74 -2.52 -22.14
C GLY A 77 23.17 -3.06 -22.06
N ASN A 78 23.92 -2.66 -21.05
CA ASN A 78 25.33 -3.04 -20.89
C ASN A 78 25.55 -4.21 -19.95
N VAL A 79 24.51 -4.67 -19.27
CA VAL A 79 24.61 -5.78 -18.33
C VAL A 79 24.32 -7.08 -19.05
N VAL A 80 25.32 -7.95 -19.13
CA VAL A 80 25.21 -9.25 -19.79
C VAL A 80 24.89 -10.37 -18.79
N HIS A 81 25.41 -10.24 -17.58
CA HIS A 81 25.22 -11.27 -16.54
C HIS A 81 24.96 -10.61 -15.18
N PHE A 82 24.00 -11.15 -14.45
CA PHE A 82 23.78 -10.83 -13.05
C PHE A 82 24.37 -11.95 -12.20
N HIS A 83 25.44 -11.66 -11.45
CA HIS A 83 26.02 -12.63 -10.52
C HIS A 83 25.19 -12.74 -9.26
N GLN A 84 24.61 -11.62 -8.82
CA GLN A 84 23.76 -11.58 -7.64
C GLN A 84 22.92 -10.32 -7.69
N VAL A 85 21.58 -10.48 -7.64
CA VAL A 85 20.64 -9.37 -7.59
C VAL A 85 19.78 -9.55 -6.35
N GLU A 86 20.13 -8.83 -5.28
CA GLU A 86 19.40 -8.86 -4.02
C GLU A 86 18.36 -7.76 -3.92
N ARG A 87 18.53 -6.69 -4.71
CA ARG A 87 17.61 -5.56 -4.69
C ARG A 87 16.32 -5.93 -5.39
N GLY A 88 15.20 -5.82 -4.67
CA GLY A 88 13.89 -6.05 -5.25
C GLY A 88 13.56 -5.05 -6.37
N HIS A 89 12.97 -5.51 -7.43
CA HIS A 89 12.52 -4.69 -8.54
C HIS A 89 11.21 -5.26 -9.09
N GLY A 90 10.55 -4.50 -9.96
CA GLY A 90 9.30 -4.90 -10.58
C GLY A 90 8.12 -4.14 -10.04
N ALA A 91 6.93 -4.67 -10.31
CA ALA A 91 5.67 -4.05 -9.91
C ALA A 91 5.23 -4.51 -8.53
N PHE A 92 4.56 -3.63 -7.82
CA PHE A 92 3.92 -3.99 -6.55
C PHE A 92 2.52 -3.36 -6.48
N ALA A 93 1.67 -3.97 -5.68
CA ALA A 93 0.35 -3.43 -5.36
C ALA A 93 -0.01 -3.84 -3.92
N ARG A 94 -0.43 -2.88 -3.13
CA ARG A 94 -0.86 -3.12 -1.75
C ARG A 94 -2.18 -2.42 -1.52
N THR A 95 -3.11 -3.11 -0.86
CA THR A 95 -4.43 -2.57 -0.55
C THR A 95 -4.67 -2.63 0.94
N PHE A 96 -5.15 -1.52 1.49
CA PHE A 96 -5.47 -1.40 2.91
C PHE A 96 -6.92 -0.97 3.06
N GLU A 97 -7.65 -1.63 3.96
CA GLU A 97 -9.01 -1.23 4.31
C GLU A 97 -9.00 -0.67 5.73
N PHE A 98 -9.60 0.49 5.90
CA PHE A 98 -9.66 1.17 7.18
C PHE A 98 -11.05 1.02 7.78
N ALA A 99 -11.11 0.83 9.10
CA ALA A 99 -12.37 0.67 9.80
C ALA A 99 -13.18 1.96 9.86
N SER A 100 -12.49 3.09 9.95
CA SER A 100 -13.14 4.39 10.02
C SER A 100 -13.30 4.99 8.63
N LYS A 101 -14.36 5.77 8.45
CA LYS A 101 -14.58 6.50 7.22
C LYS A 101 -13.49 7.55 7.02
N ILE A 102 -12.97 7.65 5.83
CA ILE A 102 -11.89 8.59 5.48
C ILE A 102 -12.49 9.84 4.84
N ASP A 103 -11.98 11.00 5.23
CA ASP A 103 -12.25 12.25 4.53
C ASP A 103 -11.38 12.28 3.28
N THR A 104 -11.95 11.85 2.17
CA THR A 104 -11.21 11.66 0.92
C THR A 104 -10.66 12.96 0.34
N GLU A 105 -11.28 14.10 0.67
CA GLU A 105 -10.82 15.39 0.18
C GLU A 105 -9.60 15.93 0.95
N ALA A 106 -9.39 15.42 2.15
CA ALA A 106 -8.30 15.86 3.01
C ALA A 106 -7.07 14.95 2.99
N VAL A 107 -7.09 13.91 2.17
CA VAL A 107 -5.96 12.99 2.05
C VAL A 107 -4.78 13.67 1.37
N SER A 108 -3.59 13.46 1.92
CA SER A 108 -2.36 13.99 1.35
C SER A 108 -1.32 12.90 1.27
N ALA A 109 -0.39 13.04 0.32
CA ALA A 109 0.71 12.11 0.14
C ALA A 109 1.98 12.89 -0.14
N ASP A 110 3.08 12.47 0.46
CA ASP A 110 4.38 13.10 0.30
C ASP A 110 5.44 12.03 0.11
N LEU A 111 6.29 12.24 -0.89
CA LEU A 111 7.43 11.36 -1.16
C LEU A 111 8.71 12.13 -0.87
N ALA A 112 9.44 11.69 0.15
CA ALA A 112 10.69 12.31 0.55
C ALA A 112 11.69 11.24 0.97
N GLU A 113 12.89 11.32 0.45
CA GLU A 113 14.00 10.41 0.79
C GLU A 113 13.64 8.92 0.65
N GLY A 114 12.87 8.60 -0.37
CA GLY A 114 12.46 7.22 -0.62
C GLY A 114 11.33 6.72 0.27
N VAL A 115 10.71 7.58 1.05
CA VAL A 115 9.58 7.23 1.91
C VAL A 115 8.33 7.97 1.44
N LEU A 116 7.30 7.20 1.11
CA LEU A 116 5.99 7.74 0.79
C LEU A 116 5.15 7.76 2.06
N THR A 117 4.73 8.94 2.47
CA THR A 117 3.88 9.14 3.64
C THR A 117 2.51 9.60 3.19
N ILE A 118 1.49 8.81 3.49
CA ILE A 118 0.11 9.12 3.14
C ILE A 118 -0.65 9.39 4.42
N THR A 119 -1.24 10.57 4.52
CA THR A 119 -2.06 10.97 5.66
C THR A 119 -3.52 10.92 5.27
N LEU A 120 -4.29 10.12 5.99
CA LEU A 120 -5.70 9.90 5.71
C LEU A 120 -6.52 10.34 6.92
N PRO A 121 -6.99 11.60 6.94
CA PRO A 121 -7.83 12.07 8.04
C PRO A 121 -9.15 11.30 8.08
N LYS A 122 -9.59 10.97 9.29
CA LYS A 122 -10.88 10.36 9.48
C LYS A 122 -11.97 11.38 9.25
N ALA A 123 -13.06 10.98 8.61
CA ALA A 123 -14.21 11.85 8.47
C ALA A 123 -14.81 12.11 9.84
N ALA A 124 -15.21 13.36 10.09
CA ALA A 124 -15.87 13.69 11.34
C ALA A 124 -17.12 12.81 11.49
N PRO A 125 -17.36 12.22 12.67
CA PRO A 125 -18.56 11.45 12.85
C PRO A 125 -19.76 12.35 12.66
N ALA A 126 -20.80 11.81 11.99
CA ALA A 126 -22.04 12.55 11.82
C ALA A 126 -22.59 12.91 13.20
N PRO A 127 -23.07 14.16 13.40
CA PRO A 127 -23.63 14.53 14.69
C PRO A 127 -24.79 13.61 15.04
N ALA A 128 -24.91 13.27 16.31
CA ALA A 128 -25.99 12.43 16.77
C ALA A 128 -27.32 13.09 16.43
N ARG A 129 -28.17 12.34 15.75
CA ARG A 129 -29.48 12.84 15.38
C ARG A 129 -30.44 12.61 16.53
N LYS A 130 -31.05 13.70 17.01
CA LYS A 130 -32.08 13.62 18.02
C LYS A 130 -33.38 13.20 17.37
N ILE A 131 -33.95 12.11 17.86
CA ILE A 131 -35.22 11.60 17.35
C ILE A 131 -36.32 11.97 18.32
N GLU A 132 -37.34 12.68 17.82
CA GLU A 132 -38.52 12.97 18.63
C GLU A 132 -39.42 11.77 18.68
N VAL A 133 -39.88 11.46 19.91
CA VAL A 133 -40.87 10.40 20.13
C VAL A 133 -42.25 11.00 19.96
N ARG A 134 -43.00 10.46 19.04
CA ARG A 134 -44.39 10.86 18.83
C ARG A 134 -45.34 9.99 19.61
#